data_6823786317a1def4eca59cd585b98c42
#
_entry.id   6823786317a1def4eca59cd585b98c42
#
_cell.length_a   1.000
_cell.length_b   1.000
_cell.length_c   1.000
_cell.angle_alpha   90.00
_cell.angle_beta   90.00
_cell.angle_gamma   90.00
#
_symmetry.space_group_name_H-M   'P 1'
#
loop_
_entity.id
_entity.type
_entity.pdbx_description
1 polymer ?
#
loop_
_entity_poly.entity_id
_entity_poly.type
_entity_poly.pdbx_seq_one_letter_code
_entity_poly.pdbx_strand_id
1 'polypeptide(L)'
;MRTIYEKARELPVYGEYDVVVVGGGCAGFPAAIAAARNGARTLIVEQFPFFGGTATASLMANIVGFRNQVEPDALQTTKGIGEELMLRLIAEGGAVHSRNAYPSAIRSDRKGDLSYNYAFDTEKFKYVALKMVKEAGVDILFHTYFCDAVMDGDAVVGIVVENKSGRQAILAGTVIDASGDGDVALRAGVPYWQTKKDEAKRLNDCLMYKIKGFPADTKAPGCLFEDTMVVWGPSPGPMNCADGKELTDSEIDVRLRVYDDLEKKKAEHADLAGAEIVDTGTLIGVRQTRFFEGEYKLTGDDVLEGRRFDDSIAMAANPVINYYGYRRFLEHEGYQIPYRCLVPLRAENLLVVGRCMSSDQIAFESWRAMAHVLALGEAAGVAAAVCAKDGTNARNVDVKKVQRLLVEQGAEIGQGLRNE
;
A
#
# COMPACT_ATOMS: atom_id res chain seq x y z
N MET A 1 34.53 2.46 -7.52
CA MET A 1 33.92 3.41 -6.56
C MET A 1 34.83 3.53 -5.34
N ARG A 2 35.14 4.72 -4.83
CA ARG A 2 35.93 4.90 -3.60
C ARG A 2 35.06 4.48 -2.41
N THR A 3 35.61 3.66 -1.49
CA THR A 3 34.94 3.20 -0.27
C THR A 3 35.64 3.76 0.97
N ILE A 4 34.92 3.83 2.07
CA ILE A 4 35.43 4.13 3.40
C ILE A 4 35.04 2.98 4.33
N TYR A 5 35.80 2.79 5.39
CA TYR A 5 35.49 1.82 6.43
C TYR A 5 34.58 2.45 7.48
N GLU A 6 33.39 1.88 7.72
CA GLU A 6 32.55 2.22 8.88
C GLU A 6 33.02 1.39 10.07
N LYS A 7 33.39 2.04 11.18
CA LYS A 7 33.89 1.37 12.38
C LYS A 7 32.80 0.46 12.95
N ALA A 8 33.14 -0.80 13.18
CA ALA A 8 32.27 -1.72 13.92
C ALA A 8 31.96 -1.18 15.31
N ARG A 9 30.71 -1.27 15.74
CA ARG A 9 30.20 -0.80 17.04
C ARG A 9 29.07 -1.68 17.54
N GLU A 10 28.92 -1.74 18.87
CA GLU A 10 27.73 -2.27 19.50
C GLU A 10 26.58 -1.26 19.34
N LEU A 11 25.36 -1.76 19.11
CA LEU A 11 24.16 -0.93 19.02
C LEU A 11 23.33 -1.10 20.29
N PRO A 12 22.82 -0.01 20.87
CA PRO A 12 21.83 -0.10 21.94
C PRO A 12 20.54 -0.74 21.38
N VAL A 13 19.95 -1.64 22.17
CA VAL A 13 18.66 -2.22 21.86
C VAL A 13 17.56 -1.30 22.38
N TYR A 14 16.73 -0.78 21.47
CA TYR A 14 15.58 0.06 21.80
C TYR A 14 14.50 -0.73 22.54
N GLY A 15 14.25 -1.97 22.12
CA GLY A 15 13.25 -2.85 22.72
C GLY A 15 13.14 -4.17 21.99
N GLU A 16 12.34 -5.07 22.57
CA GLU A 16 12.02 -6.39 22.04
C GLU A 16 10.52 -6.48 21.85
N TYR A 17 10.05 -6.97 20.71
CA TYR A 17 8.64 -7.05 20.34
C TYR A 17 8.31 -8.41 19.76
N ASP A 18 7.06 -8.83 19.86
CA ASP A 18 6.59 -10.02 19.13
C ASP A 18 6.55 -9.72 17.63
N VAL A 19 6.08 -8.51 17.27
CA VAL A 19 5.93 -8.08 15.89
C VAL A 19 6.49 -6.66 15.71
N VAL A 20 7.36 -6.49 14.72
CA VAL A 20 7.83 -5.18 14.28
C VAL A 20 7.39 -4.94 12.84
N VAL A 21 6.69 -3.84 12.60
CA VAL A 21 6.23 -3.43 11.26
C VAL A 21 7.10 -2.28 10.77
N VAL A 22 7.70 -2.43 9.60
CA VAL A 22 8.53 -1.40 8.96
C VAL A 22 7.74 -0.72 7.84
N GLY A 23 7.43 0.57 8.05
CA GLY A 23 6.61 1.38 7.15
C GLY A 23 5.14 1.45 7.59
N GLY A 24 4.62 2.66 7.72
CA GLY A 24 3.25 2.96 8.14
C GLY A 24 2.29 3.29 6.99
N GLY A 25 2.57 2.78 5.78
CA GLY A 25 1.70 2.92 4.62
C GLY A 25 0.41 2.10 4.70
N CYS A 26 -0.33 2.02 3.58
CA CYS A 26 -1.61 1.29 3.50
C CYS A 26 -1.52 -0.21 3.86
N ALA A 27 -0.33 -0.82 3.81
CA ALA A 27 -0.12 -2.18 4.31
C ALA A 27 0.26 -2.18 5.79
N GLY A 28 1.13 -1.27 6.22
CA GLY A 28 1.79 -1.37 7.53
C GLY A 28 0.90 -1.00 8.70
N PHE A 29 0.16 0.11 8.65
CA PHE A 29 -0.68 0.46 9.80
C PHE A 29 -1.81 -0.56 10.04
N PRO A 30 -2.47 -1.16 9.01
CA PRO A 30 -3.42 -2.25 9.26
C PRO A 30 -2.73 -3.51 9.81
N ALA A 31 -1.51 -3.81 9.36
CA ALA A 31 -0.75 -4.94 9.89
C ALA A 31 -0.44 -4.76 11.38
N ALA A 32 0.00 -3.57 11.78
CA ALA A 32 0.25 -3.28 13.18
C ALA A 32 -1.02 -3.35 14.05
N ILE A 33 -2.14 -2.79 13.55
CA ILE A 33 -3.44 -2.86 14.23
C ILE A 33 -3.86 -4.32 14.40
N ALA A 34 -3.81 -5.11 13.32
CA ALA A 34 -4.21 -6.50 13.35
C ALA A 34 -3.34 -7.34 14.29
N ALA A 35 -2.02 -7.16 14.28
CA ALA A 35 -1.11 -7.86 15.17
C ALA A 35 -1.43 -7.55 16.65
N ALA A 36 -1.57 -6.27 16.99
CA ALA A 36 -1.87 -5.85 18.36
C ALA A 36 -3.26 -6.31 18.84
N ARG A 37 -4.30 -6.22 18.00
CA ARG A 37 -5.65 -6.70 18.32
C ARG A 37 -5.69 -8.21 18.56
N ASN A 38 -4.75 -8.97 17.99
CA ASN A 38 -4.59 -10.40 18.22
C ASN A 38 -3.62 -10.72 19.38
N GLY A 39 -3.21 -9.70 20.16
CA GLY A 39 -2.48 -9.85 21.42
C GLY A 39 -0.96 -9.82 21.30
N ALA A 40 -0.39 -9.56 20.12
CA ALA A 40 1.05 -9.41 19.95
C ALA A 40 1.53 -8.05 20.46
N ARG A 41 2.64 -8.01 21.20
CA ARG A 41 3.35 -6.77 21.53
C ARG A 41 3.96 -6.23 20.23
N THR A 42 3.39 -5.14 19.72
CA THR A 42 3.64 -4.65 18.36
C THR A 42 4.24 -3.25 18.36
N LEU A 43 5.32 -3.07 17.59
CA LEU A 43 5.90 -1.77 17.25
C LEU A 43 5.73 -1.50 15.75
N ILE A 44 5.37 -0.26 15.39
CA ILE A 44 5.45 0.22 14.02
C ILE A 44 6.48 1.34 13.89
N VAL A 45 7.37 1.22 12.89
CA VAL A 45 8.41 2.20 12.56
C VAL A 45 8.05 2.92 11.28
N GLU A 46 8.04 4.26 11.29
CA GLU A 46 7.71 5.08 10.13
C GLU A 46 8.63 6.31 10.03
N GLN A 47 9.11 6.61 8.82
CA GLN A 47 9.97 7.78 8.57
C GLN A 47 9.23 9.11 8.65
N PHE A 48 7.93 9.13 8.30
CA PHE A 48 7.08 10.32 8.41
C PHE A 48 6.40 10.42 9.78
N PRO A 49 5.93 11.62 10.19
CA PRO A 49 5.18 11.80 11.43
C PRO A 49 3.69 11.44 11.29
N PHE A 50 3.31 10.62 10.32
CA PHE A 50 1.94 10.23 10.03
C PHE A 50 1.89 8.92 9.26
N PHE A 51 0.72 8.26 9.30
CA PHE A 51 0.44 7.05 8.55
C PHE A 51 -0.25 7.31 7.21
N GLY A 52 -0.29 6.27 6.36
CA GLY A 52 -1.03 6.24 5.10
C GLY A 52 -0.14 6.08 3.86
N GLY A 53 1.16 6.40 3.94
CA GLY A 53 2.09 6.26 2.81
C GLY A 53 1.57 6.94 1.54
N THR A 54 1.33 6.16 0.47
CA THR A 54 0.82 6.70 -0.81
C THR A 54 -0.49 7.47 -0.66
N ALA A 55 -1.39 7.07 0.23
CA ALA A 55 -2.66 7.76 0.46
C ALA A 55 -2.47 9.19 1.00
N THR A 56 -1.43 9.42 1.79
CA THR A 56 -1.18 10.69 2.49
C THR A 56 0.06 11.40 1.98
N ALA A 57 1.25 10.77 2.03
CA ALA A 57 2.49 11.39 1.62
C ALA A 57 2.55 11.69 0.11
N SER A 58 1.98 10.84 -0.74
CA SER A 58 1.90 11.09 -2.19
C SER A 58 0.56 11.69 -2.64
N LEU A 59 -0.33 12.07 -1.71
CA LEU A 59 -1.66 12.64 -1.99
C LEU A 59 -2.53 11.78 -2.92
N MET A 60 -2.41 10.45 -2.93
CA MET A 60 -3.36 9.61 -3.67
C MET A 60 -4.69 9.55 -2.90
N ALA A 61 -5.42 10.68 -2.93
CA ALA A 61 -6.63 10.95 -2.15
C ALA A 61 -7.88 10.22 -2.70
N ASN A 62 -7.70 9.03 -3.25
CA ASN A 62 -8.79 8.20 -3.74
C ASN A 62 -8.46 6.72 -3.61
N ILE A 63 -9.31 5.98 -2.88
CA ILE A 63 -9.16 4.53 -2.71
C ILE A 63 -10.15 3.81 -3.63
N VAL A 64 -9.62 2.90 -4.44
CA VAL A 64 -10.37 2.00 -5.32
C VAL A 64 -10.19 0.56 -4.87
N GLY A 65 -11.08 -0.33 -5.31
CA GLY A 65 -10.95 -1.77 -5.10
C GLY A 65 -11.72 -2.32 -3.91
N PHE A 66 -12.61 -1.54 -3.26
CA PHE A 66 -13.48 -2.06 -2.20
C PHE A 66 -14.55 -3.02 -2.70
N ARG A 67 -14.94 -2.87 -3.96
CA ARG A 67 -15.95 -3.73 -4.59
C ARG A 67 -15.48 -4.22 -5.94
N ASN A 68 -15.99 -5.37 -6.36
CA ASN A 68 -15.85 -5.78 -7.74
C ASN A 68 -16.71 -4.89 -8.67
N GLN A 69 -16.52 -5.02 -9.97
CA GLN A 69 -17.26 -4.25 -10.96
C GLN A 69 -18.16 -5.16 -11.81
N VAL A 70 -18.69 -6.21 -11.20
CA VAL A 70 -19.57 -7.20 -11.83
C VAL A 70 -21.01 -6.93 -11.41
N GLU A 71 -21.90 -6.80 -12.40
CA GLU A 71 -23.33 -6.64 -12.17
C GLU A 71 -23.99 -7.97 -11.80
N PRO A 72 -25.15 -7.94 -11.10
CA PRO A 72 -25.86 -6.74 -10.63
C PRO A 72 -25.36 -6.21 -9.30
N ASP A 73 -24.61 -7.00 -8.52
CA ASP A 73 -24.50 -6.78 -7.07
C ASP A 73 -23.24 -6.04 -6.61
N ALA A 74 -22.21 -5.90 -7.48
CA ALA A 74 -20.93 -5.27 -7.13
C ALA A 74 -20.42 -5.69 -5.74
N LEU A 75 -20.10 -6.97 -5.57
CA LEU A 75 -19.73 -7.57 -4.28
C LEU A 75 -18.58 -6.83 -3.61
N GLN A 76 -18.67 -6.66 -2.31
CA GLN A 76 -17.62 -6.04 -1.52
C GLN A 76 -16.46 -7.03 -1.32
N THR A 77 -15.29 -6.67 -1.84
CA THR A 77 -14.08 -7.50 -1.84
C THR A 77 -13.09 -7.14 -0.74
N THR A 78 -13.22 -5.94 -0.16
CA THR A 78 -12.41 -5.49 0.97
C THR A 78 -13.31 -5.11 2.12
N LYS A 79 -13.12 -5.76 3.28
CA LYS A 79 -13.79 -5.52 4.54
C LYS A 79 -12.75 -5.39 5.67
N GLY A 80 -13.10 -5.71 6.92
CA GLY A 80 -12.19 -5.69 8.06
C GLY A 80 -11.66 -4.28 8.36
N ILE A 81 -10.36 -4.17 8.66
CA ILE A 81 -9.71 -2.90 9.02
C ILE A 81 -9.81 -1.86 7.90
N GLY A 82 -9.77 -2.30 6.63
CA GLY A 82 -9.94 -1.38 5.49
C GLY A 82 -11.31 -0.73 5.45
N GLU A 83 -12.37 -1.48 5.69
CA GLU A 83 -13.74 -0.96 5.79
C GLU A 83 -13.92 -0.07 7.04
N GLU A 84 -13.40 -0.51 8.19
CA GLU A 84 -13.43 0.27 9.44
C GLU A 84 -12.80 1.65 9.23
N LEU A 85 -11.65 1.72 8.57
CA LEU A 85 -11.00 2.99 8.22
C LEU A 85 -11.95 3.91 7.44
N MET A 86 -12.60 3.38 6.40
CA MET A 86 -13.50 4.20 5.57
C MET A 86 -14.74 4.65 6.33
N LEU A 87 -15.34 3.78 7.14
CA LEU A 87 -16.49 4.13 7.97
C LEU A 87 -16.15 5.21 9.00
N ARG A 88 -14.96 5.12 9.62
CA ARG A 88 -14.47 6.15 10.56
C ARG A 88 -14.18 7.47 9.83
N LEU A 89 -13.58 7.43 8.65
CA LEU A 89 -13.36 8.62 7.83
C LEU A 89 -14.69 9.30 7.44
N ILE A 90 -15.69 8.54 7.04
CA ILE A 90 -17.02 9.06 6.72
C ILE A 90 -17.65 9.69 7.97
N ALA A 91 -17.57 9.05 9.13
CA ALA A 91 -18.09 9.57 10.39
C ALA A 91 -17.44 10.88 10.83
N GLU A 92 -16.14 11.04 10.55
CA GLU A 92 -15.39 12.29 10.79
C GLU A 92 -15.59 13.33 9.66
N GLY A 93 -16.47 13.05 8.67
CA GLY A 93 -16.63 13.89 7.47
C GLY A 93 -15.37 13.96 6.62
N GLY A 94 -14.55 12.92 6.63
CA GLY A 94 -13.25 12.87 5.94
C GLY A 94 -13.25 12.03 4.68
N ALA A 95 -14.37 11.45 4.28
CA ALA A 95 -14.46 10.72 3.02
C ALA A 95 -15.84 10.85 2.39
N VAL A 96 -15.85 10.87 1.06
CA VAL A 96 -17.06 10.87 0.25
C VAL A 96 -16.91 9.93 -0.92
N HIS A 97 -18.04 9.50 -1.45
CA HIS A 97 -18.04 8.74 -2.69
C HIS A 97 -17.54 9.62 -3.84
N SER A 98 -16.51 9.17 -4.56
CA SER A 98 -15.90 9.95 -5.63
C SER A 98 -16.73 9.89 -6.90
N ARG A 99 -17.25 11.04 -7.33
CA ARG A 99 -18.01 11.18 -8.59
C ARG A 99 -17.11 11.41 -9.80
N ASN A 100 -15.95 12.03 -9.61
CA ASN A 100 -15.09 12.50 -10.70
C ASN A 100 -13.75 11.73 -10.79
N ALA A 101 -13.43 10.90 -9.80
CA ALA A 101 -12.25 10.05 -9.89
C ALA A 101 -12.51 8.92 -10.88
N TYR A 102 -11.73 8.90 -11.95
CA TYR A 102 -11.82 7.91 -13.01
C TYR A 102 -13.14 7.85 -13.79
N PRO A 103 -13.53 8.91 -14.53
CA PRO A 103 -14.68 8.83 -15.43
C PRO A 103 -14.59 7.66 -16.42
N SER A 104 -13.37 7.24 -16.75
CA SER A 104 -13.08 6.08 -17.61
C SER A 104 -13.03 4.74 -16.88
N ALA A 105 -13.12 4.72 -15.54
CA ALA A 105 -13.19 3.47 -14.78
C ALA A 105 -14.61 2.92 -14.68
N ILE A 106 -15.60 3.75 -14.95
CA ILE A 106 -17.00 3.33 -15.05
C ILE A 106 -17.18 2.78 -16.46
N ARG A 107 -17.58 1.55 -16.58
CA ARG A 107 -18.01 1.03 -17.90
C ARG A 107 -19.21 1.85 -18.37
N SER A 108 -19.14 2.39 -19.58
CA SER A 108 -20.19 3.26 -20.14
C SER A 108 -21.55 2.56 -20.31
N ASP A 109 -21.55 1.22 -20.26
CA ASP A 109 -22.72 0.34 -20.35
C ASP A 109 -23.38 0.04 -18.98
N ARG A 110 -22.74 0.44 -17.86
CA ARG A 110 -23.26 0.18 -16.51
C ARG A 110 -24.20 1.28 -16.05
N LYS A 111 -25.36 0.87 -15.58
CA LYS A 111 -26.33 1.75 -14.93
C LYS A 111 -26.04 1.78 -13.44
N GLY A 112 -25.66 2.95 -12.93
CA GLY A 112 -25.42 3.16 -11.51
C GLY A 112 -23.94 3.26 -11.15
N ASP A 113 -23.68 3.67 -9.92
CA ASP A 113 -22.33 3.88 -9.38
C ASP A 113 -21.83 2.62 -8.69
N LEU A 114 -21.36 1.66 -9.49
CA LEU A 114 -20.79 0.41 -8.98
C LEU A 114 -19.32 0.53 -8.59
N SER A 115 -18.68 1.67 -8.87
CA SER A 115 -17.23 1.81 -8.67
C SER A 115 -16.82 1.88 -7.19
N TYR A 116 -17.70 2.38 -6.31
CA TYR A 116 -17.42 2.56 -4.88
C TYR A 116 -15.99 3.01 -4.60
N ASN A 117 -15.59 4.06 -5.30
CA ASN A 117 -14.33 4.74 -5.07
C ASN A 117 -14.56 5.83 -4.04
N TYR A 118 -13.67 5.97 -3.08
CA TYR A 118 -13.77 7.00 -2.05
C TYR A 118 -12.71 8.06 -2.27
N ALA A 119 -13.13 9.30 -2.49
CA ALA A 119 -12.26 10.46 -2.30
C ALA A 119 -12.26 10.82 -0.81
N PHE A 120 -11.12 11.24 -0.30
CA PHE A 120 -10.97 11.56 1.12
C PHE A 120 -10.04 12.75 1.36
N ASP A 121 -10.23 13.39 2.52
CA ASP A 121 -9.31 14.37 3.05
C ASP A 121 -8.06 13.67 3.61
N THR A 122 -6.90 14.07 3.12
CA THR A 122 -5.63 13.44 3.50
C THR A 122 -5.23 13.73 4.94
N GLU A 123 -5.61 14.88 5.50
CA GLU A 123 -5.31 15.22 6.90
C GLU A 123 -6.20 14.43 7.86
N LYS A 124 -7.50 14.31 7.55
CA LYS A 124 -8.41 13.44 8.32
C LYS A 124 -7.98 11.98 8.23
N PHE A 125 -7.46 11.54 7.07
CA PHE A 125 -6.90 10.18 6.95
C PHE A 125 -5.72 9.96 7.92
N LYS A 126 -4.75 10.90 7.97
CA LYS A 126 -3.62 10.84 8.92
C LYS A 126 -4.12 10.75 10.36
N TYR A 127 -5.11 11.57 10.72
CA TYR A 127 -5.70 11.58 12.05
C TYR A 127 -6.40 10.28 12.40
N VAL A 128 -7.28 9.78 11.53
CA VAL A 128 -8.06 8.54 11.77
C VAL A 128 -7.13 7.34 11.84
N ALA A 129 -6.17 7.22 10.93
CA ALA A 129 -5.20 6.13 10.95
C ALA A 129 -4.38 6.13 12.25
N LEU A 130 -3.88 7.29 12.70
CA LEU A 130 -3.17 7.41 13.97
C LEU A 130 -4.05 7.03 15.16
N LYS A 131 -5.30 7.48 15.20
CA LYS A 131 -6.27 7.14 16.24
C LYS A 131 -6.49 5.63 16.30
N MET A 132 -6.72 4.97 15.16
CA MET A 132 -6.90 3.52 15.09
C MET A 132 -5.67 2.75 15.60
N VAL A 133 -4.47 3.16 15.22
CA VAL A 133 -3.22 2.54 15.67
C VAL A 133 -3.03 2.70 17.19
N LYS A 134 -3.31 3.88 17.72
CA LYS A 134 -3.24 4.14 19.18
C LYS A 134 -4.28 3.36 19.97
N GLU A 135 -5.52 3.29 19.49
CA GLU A 135 -6.61 2.51 20.10
C GLU A 135 -6.30 1.02 20.14
N ALA A 136 -5.55 0.51 19.14
CA ALA A 136 -5.10 -0.89 19.13
C ALA A 136 -3.96 -1.19 20.13
N GLY A 137 -3.36 -0.17 20.75
CA GLY A 137 -2.27 -0.37 21.72
C GLY A 137 -0.90 -0.60 21.08
N VAL A 138 -0.73 -0.21 19.83
CA VAL A 138 0.55 -0.33 19.10
C VAL A 138 1.54 0.73 19.61
N ASP A 139 2.79 0.33 19.84
CA ASP A 139 3.89 1.26 20.05
C ASP A 139 4.29 1.89 18.69
N ILE A 140 4.58 3.19 18.70
CA ILE A 140 4.84 3.96 17.48
C ILE A 140 6.21 4.63 17.58
N LEU A 141 7.00 4.50 16.51
CA LEU A 141 8.29 5.17 16.37
C LEU A 141 8.33 5.93 15.03
N PHE A 142 7.92 7.20 15.05
CA PHE A 142 7.99 8.13 13.93
C PHE A 142 9.40 8.73 13.75
N HIS A 143 9.62 9.42 12.63
CA HIS A 143 10.90 10.06 12.27
C HIS A 143 12.08 9.08 12.33
N THR A 144 11.83 7.82 11.95
CA THR A 144 12.78 6.74 12.12
C THR A 144 12.95 6.00 10.80
N TYR A 145 14.20 5.95 10.34
CA TYR A 145 14.56 5.27 9.11
C TYR A 145 15.02 3.84 9.39
N PHE A 146 14.50 2.88 8.63
CA PHE A 146 15.07 1.55 8.56
C PHE A 146 16.43 1.62 7.88
N CYS A 147 17.42 0.93 8.44
CA CYS A 147 18.81 0.91 7.92
C CYS A 147 19.26 -0.47 7.49
N ASP A 148 18.98 -1.47 8.33
CA ASP A 148 19.48 -2.83 8.07
C ASP A 148 18.60 -3.89 8.78
N ALA A 149 18.70 -5.15 8.32
CA ALA A 149 18.12 -6.30 9.01
C ALA A 149 19.13 -6.88 10.02
N VAL A 150 18.64 -7.32 11.19
CA VAL A 150 19.41 -8.11 12.13
C VAL A 150 19.13 -9.58 11.83
N MET A 151 20.18 -10.30 11.41
CA MET A 151 20.07 -11.69 10.98
C MET A 151 20.68 -12.65 12.00
N ASP A 152 20.03 -13.80 12.22
CA ASP A 152 20.59 -14.98 12.88
C ASP A 152 20.44 -16.17 11.92
N GLY A 153 21.51 -16.53 11.22
CA GLY A 153 21.45 -17.41 10.08
C GLY A 153 20.53 -16.85 8.99
N ASP A 154 19.52 -17.60 8.61
CA ASP A 154 18.51 -17.19 7.63
C ASP A 154 17.31 -16.46 8.27
N ALA A 155 17.26 -16.34 9.60
CA ALA A 155 16.15 -15.70 10.30
C ALA A 155 16.38 -14.19 10.49
N VAL A 156 15.37 -13.39 10.19
CA VAL A 156 15.31 -11.98 10.60
C VAL A 156 14.89 -11.95 12.08
N VAL A 157 15.80 -11.52 12.96
CA VAL A 157 15.55 -11.44 14.41
C VAL A 157 15.38 -10.00 14.90
N GLY A 158 15.36 -9.05 13.99
CA GLY A 158 15.16 -7.64 14.29
C GLY A 158 15.57 -6.72 13.15
N ILE A 159 15.61 -5.45 13.46
CA ILE A 159 15.99 -4.40 12.51
C ILE A 159 16.96 -3.41 13.15
N VAL A 160 17.73 -2.73 12.34
CA VAL A 160 18.52 -1.55 12.70
C VAL A 160 17.82 -0.31 12.17
N VAL A 161 17.68 0.68 13.02
CA VAL A 161 17.06 1.97 12.70
C VAL A 161 17.97 3.13 13.00
N GLU A 162 17.72 4.28 12.34
CA GLU A 162 18.37 5.56 12.62
C GLU A 162 17.32 6.64 12.87
N ASN A 163 17.49 7.42 13.94
CA ASN A 163 16.64 8.57 14.26
C ASN A 163 17.42 9.63 15.07
N LYS A 164 16.74 10.62 15.66
CA LYS A 164 17.40 11.67 16.45
C LYS A 164 18.15 11.16 17.67
N SER A 165 17.82 9.98 18.16
CA SER A 165 18.55 9.31 19.27
C SER A 165 19.75 8.50 18.79
N GLY A 166 20.01 8.47 17.49
CA GLY A 166 21.08 7.72 16.84
C GLY A 166 20.64 6.34 16.37
N ARG A 167 21.63 5.50 16.08
CA ARG A 167 21.44 4.16 15.52
C ARG A 167 21.17 3.15 16.63
N GLN A 168 20.10 2.38 16.47
CA GLN A 168 19.60 1.44 17.48
C GLN A 168 19.14 0.14 16.82
N ALA A 169 19.19 -0.97 17.55
CA ALA A 169 18.56 -2.22 17.15
C ALA A 169 17.19 -2.35 17.81
N ILE A 170 16.24 -2.98 17.09
CA ILE A 170 14.93 -3.38 17.61
C ILE A 170 14.80 -4.88 17.34
N LEU A 171 14.64 -5.67 18.40
CA LEU A 171 14.49 -7.12 18.27
C LEU A 171 13.03 -7.50 18.05
N ALA A 172 12.81 -8.55 17.26
CA ALA A 172 11.47 -8.99 16.87
C ALA A 172 11.37 -10.49 16.70
N GLY A 173 10.24 -11.07 17.13
CA GLY A 173 9.89 -12.45 16.80
C GLY A 173 9.50 -12.60 15.33
N THR A 174 8.76 -11.64 14.79
CA THR A 174 8.41 -11.54 13.36
C THR A 174 8.54 -10.10 12.88
N VAL A 175 9.17 -9.89 11.72
CA VAL A 175 9.22 -8.60 11.04
C VAL A 175 8.25 -8.59 9.87
N ILE A 176 7.46 -7.52 9.74
CA ILE A 176 6.60 -7.27 8.58
C ILE A 176 7.23 -6.13 7.77
N ASP A 177 7.75 -6.44 6.59
CA ASP A 177 8.22 -5.46 5.63
C ASP A 177 7.03 -4.85 4.88
N ALA A 178 6.60 -3.68 5.31
CA ALA A 178 5.57 -2.84 4.69
C ALA A 178 6.15 -1.52 4.17
N SER A 179 7.47 -1.47 3.93
CA SER A 179 8.19 -0.27 3.47
C SER A 179 7.74 0.23 2.08
N GLY A 180 7.06 -0.63 1.33
CA GLY A 180 6.58 -0.38 -0.03
C GLY A 180 7.64 -0.69 -1.11
N ASP A 181 8.92 -0.65 -0.75
CA ASP A 181 10.04 -0.94 -1.63
C ASP A 181 10.76 -2.25 -1.26
N GLY A 182 10.29 -2.92 -0.19
CA GLY A 182 10.86 -4.17 0.32
C GLY A 182 12.27 -3.98 0.89
N ASP A 183 12.46 -2.92 1.65
CA ASP A 183 13.80 -2.55 2.13
C ASP A 183 14.35 -3.56 3.13
N VAL A 184 13.49 -4.15 3.99
CA VAL A 184 13.91 -5.22 4.91
C VAL A 184 14.26 -6.48 4.13
N ALA A 185 13.40 -6.89 3.19
CA ALA A 185 13.62 -8.07 2.35
C ALA A 185 14.91 -7.96 1.53
N LEU A 186 15.22 -6.76 1.02
CA LEU A 186 16.48 -6.50 0.32
C LEU A 186 17.70 -6.74 1.24
N ARG A 187 17.66 -6.21 2.46
CA ARG A 187 18.76 -6.36 3.42
C ARG A 187 18.88 -7.78 3.96
N ALA A 188 17.78 -8.50 4.04
CA ALA A 188 17.74 -9.93 4.39
C ALA A 188 18.16 -10.85 3.23
N GLY A 189 18.52 -10.31 2.06
CA GLY A 189 19.02 -11.08 0.92
C GLY A 189 17.92 -11.87 0.16
N VAL A 190 16.67 -11.47 0.27
CA VAL A 190 15.57 -12.10 -0.47
C VAL A 190 15.74 -11.81 -1.97
N PRO A 191 15.65 -12.81 -2.85
CA PRO A 191 15.69 -12.57 -4.29
C PRO A 191 14.49 -11.74 -4.75
N TYR A 192 14.74 -10.90 -5.74
CA TYR A 192 13.71 -10.02 -6.31
C TYR A 192 13.93 -9.79 -7.81
N TRP A 193 12.87 -9.36 -8.49
CA TRP A 193 12.95 -8.77 -9.81
C TRP A 193 12.46 -7.32 -9.78
N GLN A 194 12.90 -6.52 -10.72
CA GLN A 194 12.38 -5.18 -10.93
C GLN A 194 12.32 -4.86 -12.41
N THR A 195 11.37 -4.03 -12.81
CA THR A 195 11.28 -3.54 -14.18
C THR A 195 12.44 -2.60 -14.47
N LYS A 196 13.18 -2.83 -15.55
CA LYS A 196 14.27 -1.95 -15.96
C LYS A 196 13.72 -0.63 -16.50
N LYS A 197 14.51 0.43 -16.36
CA LYS A 197 14.18 1.78 -16.79
C LYS A 197 13.67 1.84 -18.25
N ASP A 198 14.29 1.09 -19.12
CA ASP A 198 14.02 1.08 -20.57
C ASP A 198 12.87 0.16 -21.00
N GLU A 199 12.27 -0.55 -20.06
CA GLU A 199 11.14 -1.42 -20.35
C GLU A 199 9.84 -0.61 -20.42
N ALA A 200 9.23 -0.56 -21.60
CA ALA A 200 8.03 0.23 -21.92
C ALA A 200 6.74 -0.14 -21.14
N LYS A 201 6.83 -1.10 -20.21
CA LYS A 201 5.67 -1.64 -19.48
C LYS A 201 5.57 -1.12 -18.03
N ARG A 202 6.46 -0.22 -17.62
CA ARG A 202 6.46 0.33 -16.27
C ARG A 202 5.34 1.36 -16.10
N LEU A 203 4.67 1.33 -14.95
CA LEU A 203 3.65 2.32 -14.62
C LEU A 203 4.27 3.70 -14.40
N ASN A 204 3.58 4.72 -14.90
CA ASN A 204 4.04 6.10 -14.86
C ASN A 204 3.90 6.71 -13.47
N ASP A 205 5.01 7.19 -12.90
CA ASP A 205 5.04 7.89 -11.62
C ASP A 205 4.68 9.37 -11.83
N CYS A 206 4.12 10.04 -10.81
CA CYS A 206 3.81 11.46 -10.89
C CYS A 206 3.80 12.12 -9.51
N LEU A 207 4.04 13.43 -9.49
CA LEU A 207 3.78 14.27 -8.33
C LEU A 207 2.30 14.68 -8.36
N MET A 208 1.54 14.29 -7.34
CA MET A 208 0.17 14.78 -7.20
C MET A 208 0.14 16.10 -6.45
N TYR A 209 -0.86 16.94 -6.74
CA TYR A 209 -1.08 18.20 -6.02
C TYR A 209 -2.56 18.48 -5.84
N LYS A 210 -2.88 19.24 -4.80
CA LYS A 210 -4.24 19.64 -4.43
C LYS A 210 -4.52 21.04 -4.92
N ILE A 211 -5.69 21.26 -5.51
CA ILE A 211 -6.17 22.55 -5.99
C ILE A 211 -7.50 22.92 -5.35
N LYS A 212 -7.83 24.21 -5.34
CA LYS A 212 -9.12 24.83 -5.00
C LYS A 212 -9.46 25.94 -5.99
N GLY A 213 -10.64 26.55 -5.89
CA GLY A 213 -11.02 27.71 -6.72
C GLY A 213 -11.64 27.32 -8.06
N PHE A 214 -12.37 26.22 -8.11
CA PHE A 214 -13.12 25.74 -9.27
C PHE A 214 -14.60 25.52 -8.90
N PRO A 215 -15.53 25.47 -9.87
CA PRO A 215 -16.95 25.19 -9.61
C PRO A 215 -17.18 23.80 -9.02
N ALA A 216 -18.17 23.67 -8.13
CA ALA A 216 -18.49 22.39 -7.49
C ALA A 216 -18.94 21.29 -8.46
N ASP A 217 -19.39 21.65 -9.66
CA ASP A 217 -19.83 20.76 -10.72
C ASP A 217 -18.78 20.51 -11.79
N THR A 218 -17.50 20.86 -11.52
CA THR A 218 -16.37 20.65 -12.44
C THR A 218 -16.36 19.23 -13.01
N LYS A 219 -15.98 19.15 -14.29
CA LYS A 219 -15.76 17.87 -14.99
C LYS A 219 -14.27 17.57 -15.19
N ALA A 220 -13.40 18.45 -14.71
CA ALA A 220 -11.96 18.21 -14.78
C ALA A 220 -11.56 16.92 -14.04
N PRO A 221 -10.61 16.14 -14.58
CA PRO A 221 -10.20 14.88 -13.97
C PRO A 221 -9.46 15.08 -12.65
N GLY A 222 -9.91 14.44 -11.59
CA GLY A 222 -9.27 14.52 -10.28
C GLY A 222 -10.03 13.76 -9.21
N CYS A 223 -9.46 13.75 -8.01
CA CYS A 223 -10.11 13.21 -6.81
C CYS A 223 -10.79 14.36 -6.07
N LEU A 224 -12.06 14.57 -6.35
CA LEU A 224 -12.85 15.64 -5.77
C LEU A 224 -13.26 15.31 -4.33
N PHE A 225 -12.94 16.19 -3.40
CA PHE A 225 -13.41 16.16 -2.02
C PHE A 225 -13.81 17.58 -1.60
N GLU A 226 -15.10 17.81 -1.34
CA GLU A 226 -15.68 19.12 -1.02
C GLU A 226 -15.30 20.18 -2.05
N ASP A 227 -14.61 21.25 -1.63
CA ASP A 227 -14.13 22.36 -2.47
C ASP A 227 -12.69 22.21 -2.97
N THR A 228 -12.09 21.04 -2.72
CA THR A 228 -10.73 20.72 -3.15
C THR A 228 -10.70 19.53 -4.10
N MET A 229 -9.69 19.48 -4.95
CA MET A 229 -9.44 18.35 -5.84
C MET A 229 -7.96 18.02 -5.88
N VAL A 230 -7.64 16.74 -5.72
CA VAL A 230 -6.28 16.25 -5.99
C VAL A 230 -6.20 15.80 -7.43
N VAL A 231 -5.21 16.32 -8.16
CA VAL A 231 -4.98 16.03 -9.57
C VAL A 231 -3.66 15.33 -9.78
N TRP A 232 -3.60 14.50 -10.84
CA TRP A 232 -2.34 13.89 -11.29
C TRP A 232 -1.50 14.98 -11.95
N GLY A 233 -0.37 15.29 -11.35
CA GLY A 233 0.54 16.31 -11.83
C GLY A 233 1.61 15.76 -12.78
N PRO A 234 2.72 16.50 -12.93
CA PRO A 234 3.76 16.14 -13.88
C PRO A 234 4.42 14.81 -13.56
N SER A 235 4.75 14.07 -14.61
CA SER A 235 5.50 12.82 -14.54
C SER A 235 6.95 13.08 -14.94
N PRO A 236 7.93 12.47 -14.23
CA PRO A 236 9.35 12.59 -14.61
C PRO A 236 9.72 11.70 -15.80
N GLY A 237 8.77 10.86 -16.26
CA GLY A 237 9.07 9.80 -17.22
C GLY A 237 9.67 8.55 -16.56
N PRO A 238 10.23 7.63 -17.35
CA PRO A 238 10.83 6.40 -16.81
C PRO A 238 12.03 6.68 -15.91
N MET A 239 12.02 6.13 -14.69
CA MET A 239 13.12 6.25 -13.73
C MET A 239 13.27 4.94 -12.94
N ASN A 240 14.45 4.70 -12.35
CA ASN A 240 14.62 3.65 -11.34
C ASN A 240 14.25 4.20 -9.96
N CYS A 241 13.04 3.95 -9.50
CA CYS A 241 12.56 4.46 -8.20
C CYS A 241 13.29 3.81 -6.99
N ALA A 242 14.11 2.80 -7.21
CA ALA A 242 14.97 2.20 -6.19
C ALA A 242 16.40 2.80 -6.18
N ASP A 243 16.67 3.80 -7.02
CA ASP A 243 17.93 4.57 -7.02
C ASP A 243 17.70 5.97 -6.45
N GLY A 244 18.43 6.28 -5.37
CA GLY A 244 18.24 7.54 -4.64
C GLY A 244 18.60 8.78 -5.45
N LYS A 245 19.56 8.68 -6.39
CA LYS A 245 19.93 9.81 -7.25
C LYS A 245 18.88 10.06 -8.33
N GLU A 246 18.40 9.02 -9.01
CA GLU A 246 17.34 9.13 -10.01
C GLU A 246 16.03 9.62 -9.38
N LEU A 247 15.70 9.12 -8.18
CA LEU A 247 14.52 9.59 -7.43
C LEU A 247 14.65 11.08 -7.08
N THR A 248 15.82 11.53 -6.61
CA THR A 248 16.07 12.94 -6.28
C THR A 248 15.95 13.84 -7.51
N ASP A 249 16.57 13.46 -8.63
CA ASP A 249 16.50 14.25 -9.87
C ASP A 249 15.06 14.35 -10.39
N SER A 250 14.31 13.28 -10.28
CA SER A 250 12.90 13.22 -10.65
C SER A 250 12.01 14.09 -9.75
N GLU A 251 12.25 14.09 -8.43
CA GLU A 251 11.55 14.99 -7.49
C GLU A 251 11.79 16.45 -7.84
N ILE A 252 13.03 16.84 -8.13
CA ILE A 252 13.40 18.21 -8.52
C ILE A 252 12.67 18.59 -9.81
N ASP A 253 12.75 17.75 -10.85
CA ASP A 253 12.13 17.99 -12.14
C ASP A 253 10.62 18.24 -12.03
N VAL A 254 9.88 17.33 -11.38
CA VAL A 254 8.42 17.47 -11.30
C VAL A 254 7.97 18.64 -10.43
N ARG A 255 8.72 18.96 -9.36
CA ARG A 255 8.40 20.11 -8.50
C ARG A 255 8.59 21.44 -9.22
N LEU A 256 9.59 21.56 -10.10
CA LEU A 256 9.80 22.75 -10.91
C LEU A 256 8.71 22.94 -11.97
N ARG A 257 8.06 21.86 -12.42
CA ARG A 257 7.02 21.87 -13.47
C ARG A 257 5.58 21.90 -12.95
N VAL A 258 5.35 21.86 -11.64
CA VAL A 258 3.99 21.70 -11.10
C VAL A 258 3.06 22.87 -11.42
N TYR A 259 3.58 24.10 -11.44
CA TYR A 259 2.79 25.28 -11.79
C TYR A 259 2.49 25.36 -13.28
N ASP A 260 3.44 25.00 -14.14
CA ASP A 260 3.24 24.92 -15.59
C ASP A 260 2.20 23.84 -15.94
N ASP A 261 2.20 22.74 -15.21
CA ASP A 261 1.20 21.67 -15.36
C ASP A 261 -0.21 22.16 -14.99
N LEU A 262 -0.36 22.97 -13.94
CA LEU A 262 -1.66 23.57 -13.63
C LEU A 262 -2.11 24.55 -14.73
N GLU A 263 -1.24 25.43 -15.23
CA GLU A 263 -1.60 26.35 -16.31
C GLU A 263 -2.02 25.61 -17.59
N LYS A 264 -1.36 24.48 -17.91
CA LYS A 264 -1.79 23.60 -19.00
C LYS A 264 -3.20 23.04 -18.75
N LYS A 265 -3.49 22.54 -17.54
CA LYS A 265 -4.82 22.04 -17.19
C LYS A 265 -5.90 23.11 -17.25
N LYS A 266 -5.59 24.35 -16.86
CA LYS A 266 -6.50 25.50 -17.02
C LYS A 266 -6.83 25.77 -18.49
N ALA A 267 -5.85 25.62 -19.37
CA ALA A 267 -6.06 25.76 -20.81
C ALA A 267 -6.91 24.64 -21.41
N GLU A 268 -6.80 23.42 -20.86
CA GLU A 268 -7.57 22.25 -21.30
C GLU A 268 -9.00 22.21 -20.70
N HIS A 269 -9.20 22.81 -19.51
CA HIS A 269 -10.45 22.79 -18.75
C HIS A 269 -10.82 24.18 -18.27
N ALA A 270 -11.76 24.85 -18.95
CA ALA A 270 -12.16 26.22 -18.66
C ALA A 270 -12.72 26.41 -17.23
N ASP A 271 -13.31 25.40 -16.64
CA ASP A 271 -13.79 25.39 -15.26
C ASP A 271 -12.65 25.42 -14.21
N LEU A 272 -11.41 25.20 -14.61
CA LEU A 272 -10.22 25.35 -13.76
C LEU A 272 -9.57 26.75 -13.87
N ALA A 273 -10.13 27.70 -14.60
CA ALA A 273 -9.50 29.02 -14.82
C ALA A 273 -9.12 29.76 -13.52
N GLY A 274 -9.92 29.60 -12.46
CA GLY A 274 -9.65 30.17 -11.13
C GLY A 274 -8.89 29.25 -10.18
N ALA A 275 -8.44 28.08 -10.64
CA ALA A 275 -7.83 27.10 -9.76
C ALA A 275 -6.45 27.55 -9.25
N GLU A 276 -6.18 27.26 -7.98
CA GLU A 276 -4.89 27.54 -7.31
C GLU A 276 -4.39 26.27 -6.61
N ILE A 277 -3.06 26.09 -6.60
CA ILE A 277 -2.42 25.00 -5.84
C ILE A 277 -2.46 25.37 -4.36
N VAL A 278 -2.97 24.45 -3.54
CA VAL A 278 -2.98 24.60 -2.08
C VAL A 278 -2.00 23.66 -1.38
N ASP A 279 -1.63 22.55 -2.03
CA ASP A 279 -0.68 21.59 -1.48
C ASP A 279 -0.07 20.72 -2.60
N THR A 280 1.12 20.16 -2.35
CA THR A 280 1.77 19.18 -3.22
C THR A 280 2.13 17.93 -2.40
N GLY A 281 2.15 16.78 -3.04
CA GLY A 281 2.61 15.56 -2.38
C GLY A 281 3.98 15.75 -1.72
N THR A 282 4.14 15.21 -0.50
CA THR A 282 5.43 15.22 0.22
C THR A 282 6.51 14.52 -0.61
N LEU A 283 6.11 13.54 -1.42
CA LEU A 283 6.98 12.83 -2.36
C LEU A 283 6.21 12.38 -3.61
N ILE A 284 6.94 12.07 -4.68
CA ILE A 284 6.38 11.46 -5.88
C ILE A 284 5.62 10.18 -5.53
N GLY A 285 4.48 9.98 -6.20
CA GLY A 285 3.73 8.73 -6.14
C GLY A 285 4.44 7.61 -6.89
N VAL A 286 5.39 6.96 -6.23
CA VAL A 286 6.11 5.79 -6.77
C VAL A 286 5.15 4.62 -6.91
N ARG A 287 5.04 4.08 -8.13
CA ARG A 287 4.08 3.01 -8.41
C ARG A 287 4.68 1.63 -8.30
N GLN A 288 5.94 1.44 -8.67
CA GLN A 288 6.65 0.15 -8.57
C GLN A 288 8.14 0.33 -8.41
N THR A 289 8.75 -0.60 -7.67
CA THR A 289 10.20 -0.71 -7.48
C THR A 289 10.63 -2.16 -7.66
N ARG A 290 10.76 -2.89 -6.56
CA ARG A 290 11.15 -4.29 -6.48
C ARG A 290 9.93 -5.16 -6.21
N PHE A 291 9.98 -6.40 -6.69
CA PHE A 291 9.01 -7.46 -6.39
C PHE A 291 9.79 -8.63 -5.84
N PHE A 292 9.58 -8.94 -4.57
CA PHE A 292 10.33 -9.99 -3.89
C PHE A 292 9.73 -11.37 -4.21
N GLU A 293 10.59 -12.36 -4.39
CA GLU A 293 10.15 -13.71 -4.69
C GLU A 293 9.65 -14.40 -3.41
N GLY A 294 8.36 -14.74 -3.41
CA GLY A 294 7.68 -15.49 -2.37
C GLY A 294 7.52 -16.97 -2.73
N GLU A 295 7.02 -17.75 -1.79
CA GLU A 295 6.69 -19.17 -2.01
C GLU A 295 5.65 -19.40 -3.10
N TYR A 296 4.84 -18.37 -3.36
CA TYR A 296 3.98 -18.28 -4.52
C TYR A 296 4.14 -16.92 -5.18
N LYS A 297 4.18 -16.94 -6.51
CA LYS A 297 4.20 -15.74 -7.34
C LYS A 297 2.83 -15.59 -7.99
N LEU A 298 2.03 -14.63 -7.54
CA LEU A 298 0.73 -14.34 -8.15
C LEU A 298 0.92 -13.93 -9.61
N THR A 299 0.21 -14.58 -10.51
CA THR A 299 0.37 -14.39 -11.96
C THR A 299 -0.80 -13.66 -12.58
N GLY A 300 -0.57 -13.10 -13.78
CA GLY A 300 -1.62 -12.53 -14.59
C GLY A 300 -2.73 -13.53 -14.92
N ASP A 301 -2.40 -14.81 -15.12
CA ASP A 301 -3.37 -15.87 -15.36
C ASP A 301 -4.26 -16.11 -14.14
N ASP A 302 -3.68 -16.10 -12.92
CA ASP A 302 -4.47 -16.20 -11.68
C ASP A 302 -5.51 -15.09 -11.58
N VAL A 303 -5.11 -13.89 -11.95
CA VAL A 303 -5.98 -12.71 -11.93
C VAL A 303 -7.08 -12.82 -12.98
N LEU A 304 -6.72 -13.18 -14.21
CA LEU A 304 -7.63 -13.19 -15.34
C LEU A 304 -8.61 -14.37 -15.34
N GLU A 305 -8.23 -15.47 -14.68
CA GLU A 305 -9.06 -16.67 -14.52
C GLU A 305 -9.89 -16.67 -13.23
N GLY A 306 -9.65 -15.69 -12.33
CA GLY A 306 -10.35 -15.62 -11.06
C GLY A 306 -9.98 -16.74 -10.08
N ARG A 307 -8.68 -17.11 -10.06
CA ARG A 307 -8.20 -18.28 -9.33
C ARG A 307 -8.53 -18.26 -7.84
N ARG A 308 -8.83 -19.43 -7.30
CA ARG A 308 -9.10 -19.70 -5.88
C ARG A 308 -7.92 -20.46 -5.27
N PHE A 309 -7.67 -20.21 -3.96
CA PHE A 309 -6.57 -20.83 -3.24
C PHE A 309 -7.01 -21.32 -1.85
N ASP A 310 -6.55 -22.50 -1.46
CA ASP A 310 -6.83 -23.05 -0.14
C ASP A 310 -6.27 -22.21 1.00
N ASP A 311 -5.19 -21.46 0.75
CA ASP A 311 -4.51 -20.55 1.64
C ASP A 311 -4.84 -19.07 1.37
N SER A 312 -6.02 -18.77 0.83
CA SER A 312 -6.48 -17.40 0.58
C SER A 312 -6.52 -16.56 1.84
N ILE A 313 -5.98 -15.34 1.76
CA ILE A 313 -5.98 -14.35 2.86
C ILE A 313 -6.63 -13.02 2.49
N ALA A 314 -6.94 -12.80 1.23
CA ALA A 314 -7.62 -11.63 0.73
C ALA A 314 -8.29 -11.92 -0.60
N MET A 315 -9.31 -11.12 -0.93
CA MET A 315 -9.92 -11.07 -2.24
C MET A 315 -9.59 -9.76 -2.94
N ALA A 316 -9.37 -9.84 -4.26
CA ALA A 316 -9.13 -8.67 -5.08
C ALA A 316 -9.94 -8.74 -6.39
N ALA A 317 -10.35 -7.58 -6.91
CA ALA A 317 -11.20 -7.51 -8.10
C ALA A 317 -11.00 -6.23 -8.93
N ASN A 318 -9.90 -5.51 -8.70
CA ASN A 318 -9.64 -4.31 -9.49
C ASN A 318 -9.26 -4.68 -10.94
N PRO A 319 -9.65 -3.89 -11.95
CA PRO A 319 -9.20 -4.11 -13.33
C PRO A 319 -7.67 -4.13 -13.43
N VAL A 320 -7.15 -4.88 -14.38
CA VAL A 320 -5.74 -4.78 -14.78
C VAL A 320 -5.54 -3.46 -15.51
N ILE A 321 -4.69 -2.59 -14.97
CA ILE A 321 -4.44 -1.24 -15.48
C ILE A 321 -2.98 -1.13 -15.92
N ASN A 322 -2.75 -1.14 -17.23
CA ASN A 322 -1.40 -1.08 -17.79
C ASN A 322 -0.81 0.35 -17.79
N TYR A 323 0.43 0.47 -18.25
CA TYR A 323 1.16 1.74 -18.35
C TYR A 323 0.39 2.85 -19.09
N TYR A 324 -0.31 2.52 -20.16
CA TYR A 324 -1.06 3.48 -20.98
C TYR A 324 -2.42 3.86 -20.38
N GLY A 325 -2.77 3.31 -19.19
CA GLY A 325 -4.06 3.54 -18.55
C GLY A 325 -5.21 2.71 -19.13
N TYR A 326 -4.94 1.81 -20.07
CA TYR A 326 -5.95 0.86 -20.54
C TYR A 326 -6.35 -0.07 -19.40
N ARG A 327 -7.66 -0.27 -19.26
CA ARG A 327 -8.26 -1.12 -18.24
C ARG A 327 -8.86 -2.35 -18.87
N ARG A 328 -8.39 -3.52 -18.41
CA ARG A 328 -9.04 -4.79 -18.66
C ARG A 328 -9.87 -5.13 -17.44
N PHE A 329 -11.19 -4.99 -17.56
CA PHE A 329 -12.12 -5.38 -16.51
C PHE A 329 -12.16 -6.89 -16.39
N LEU A 330 -12.34 -7.38 -15.14
CA LEU A 330 -12.51 -8.80 -14.88
C LEU A 330 -13.97 -9.19 -15.20
N GLU A 331 -14.15 -10.36 -15.80
CA GLU A 331 -15.48 -10.89 -16.13
C GLU A 331 -16.07 -11.75 -14.99
N HIS A 332 -15.27 -12.02 -13.96
CA HIS A 332 -15.62 -12.80 -12.76
C HIS A 332 -15.65 -11.90 -11.50
N GLU A 333 -16.17 -12.45 -10.39
CA GLU A 333 -16.36 -11.70 -9.14
C GLU A 333 -15.08 -11.20 -8.49
N GLY A 334 -13.93 -11.73 -8.86
CA GLY A 334 -12.62 -11.43 -8.36
C GLY A 334 -11.76 -12.69 -8.23
N TYR A 335 -10.55 -12.53 -7.75
CA TYR A 335 -9.57 -13.59 -7.50
C TYR A 335 -9.07 -13.52 -6.08
N GLN A 336 -8.55 -14.63 -5.58
CA GLN A 336 -7.97 -14.70 -4.25
C GLN A 336 -6.47 -14.45 -4.28
N ILE A 337 -5.93 -13.95 -3.16
CA ILE A 337 -4.50 -13.80 -2.95
C ILE A 337 -4.08 -14.81 -1.88
N PRO A 338 -3.18 -15.75 -2.20
CA PRO A 338 -2.74 -16.77 -1.24
C PRO A 338 -1.71 -16.21 -0.26
N TYR A 339 -1.70 -16.75 0.98
CA TYR A 339 -0.75 -16.39 2.03
C TYR A 339 0.72 -16.50 1.59
N ARG A 340 1.04 -17.53 0.82
CA ARG A 340 2.38 -17.80 0.30
C ARG A 340 2.98 -16.66 -0.54
N CYS A 341 2.17 -15.71 -1.02
CA CYS A 341 2.68 -14.50 -1.67
C CYS A 341 3.40 -13.56 -0.70
N LEU A 342 3.09 -13.63 0.61
CA LEU A 342 3.70 -12.80 1.64
C LEU A 342 4.96 -13.44 2.23
N VAL A 343 5.17 -14.75 2.05
CA VAL A 343 6.28 -15.51 2.62
C VAL A 343 7.45 -15.51 1.62
N PRO A 344 8.57 -14.84 1.91
CA PRO A 344 9.70 -14.79 0.98
C PRO A 344 10.38 -16.17 0.86
N LEU A 345 10.97 -16.46 -0.32
CA LEU A 345 11.69 -17.73 -0.57
C LEU A 345 12.87 -17.95 0.38
N ARG A 346 13.52 -16.86 0.80
CA ARG A 346 14.58 -16.85 1.81
C ARG A 346 14.19 -15.85 2.90
N ALA A 347 14.90 -15.87 3.99
CA ALA A 347 14.61 -15.12 5.20
C ALA A 347 13.38 -15.62 5.95
N GLU A 348 13.65 -16.28 7.07
CA GLU A 348 12.60 -16.70 8.01
C GLU A 348 12.19 -15.53 8.91
N ASN A 349 11.07 -15.63 9.59
CA ASN A 349 10.51 -14.60 10.47
C ASN A 349 10.22 -13.25 9.77
N LEU A 350 10.09 -13.27 8.44
CA LEU A 350 9.78 -12.12 7.62
C LEU A 350 8.50 -12.35 6.82
N LEU A 351 7.62 -11.34 6.80
CA LEU A 351 6.50 -11.23 5.87
C LEU A 351 6.72 -9.99 5.02
N VAL A 352 6.49 -10.09 3.71
CA VAL A 352 6.61 -8.98 2.76
C VAL A 352 5.23 -8.60 2.25
N VAL A 353 4.80 -7.37 2.54
CA VAL A 353 3.44 -6.91 2.21
C VAL A 353 3.47 -5.49 1.60
N GLY A 354 2.47 -5.17 0.81
CA GLY A 354 2.43 -3.92 0.07
C GLY A 354 2.89 -4.11 -1.37
N ARG A 355 3.17 -3.02 -2.10
CA ARG A 355 3.42 -3.05 -3.55
C ARG A 355 4.61 -3.93 -3.99
N CYS A 356 5.47 -4.36 -3.08
CA CYS A 356 6.61 -5.23 -3.32
C CYS A 356 6.34 -6.74 -3.15
N MET A 357 5.09 -7.10 -2.85
CA MET A 357 4.67 -8.51 -2.71
C MET A 357 4.95 -9.33 -3.98
N SER A 358 5.14 -10.63 -3.80
CA SER A 358 5.43 -11.59 -4.87
C SER A 358 4.34 -11.67 -5.92
N SER A 359 4.61 -11.13 -7.10
CA SER A 359 3.71 -11.21 -8.26
C SER A 359 4.46 -10.96 -9.58
N ASP A 360 3.82 -11.27 -10.70
CA ASP A 360 4.25 -10.77 -11.99
C ASP A 360 3.68 -9.37 -12.28
N GLN A 361 4.08 -8.77 -13.40
CA GLN A 361 3.67 -7.41 -13.77
C GLN A 361 2.16 -7.31 -14.00
N ILE A 362 1.54 -8.29 -14.64
CA ILE A 362 0.11 -8.26 -14.98
C ILE A 362 -0.75 -8.37 -13.72
N ALA A 363 -0.41 -9.29 -12.83
CA ALA A 363 -1.09 -9.41 -11.54
C ALA A 363 -0.94 -8.12 -10.74
N PHE A 364 0.27 -7.54 -10.67
CA PHE A 364 0.53 -6.30 -9.97
C PHE A 364 -0.35 -5.15 -10.45
N GLU A 365 -0.59 -5.04 -11.75
CA GLU A 365 -1.43 -3.99 -12.32
C GLU A 365 -2.89 -4.03 -11.83
N SER A 366 -3.32 -5.13 -11.22
CA SER A 366 -4.64 -5.31 -10.61
C SER A 366 -4.60 -5.20 -9.08
N TRP A 367 -3.84 -6.07 -8.40
CA TRP A 367 -3.95 -6.20 -6.95
C TRP A 367 -3.39 -5.02 -6.14
N ARG A 368 -2.56 -4.17 -6.72
CA ARG A 368 -1.92 -3.02 -6.03
C ARG A 368 -2.90 -1.91 -5.59
N ALA A 369 -4.20 -2.04 -5.85
CA ALA A 369 -5.19 -1.09 -5.37
C ALA A 369 -5.13 -0.98 -3.83
N MET A 370 -5.19 0.25 -3.31
CA MET A 370 -4.98 0.48 -1.87
C MET A 370 -5.94 -0.32 -0.97
N ALA A 371 -7.18 -0.56 -1.41
CA ALA A 371 -8.12 -1.39 -0.65
C ALA A 371 -7.60 -2.82 -0.44
N HIS A 372 -7.08 -3.45 -1.50
CA HIS A 372 -6.49 -4.79 -1.39
C HIS A 372 -5.24 -4.79 -0.52
N VAL A 373 -4.43 -3.73 -0.62
CA VAL A 373 -3.21 -3.58 0.19
C VAL A 373 -3.54 -3.41 1.68
N LEU A 374 -4.65 -2.73 2.04
CA LEU A 374 -5.16 -2.67 3.42
C LEU A 374 -5.49 -4.08 3.94
N ALA A 375 -6.22 -4.89 3.15
CA ALA A 375 -6.58 -6.26 3.52
C ALA A 375 -5.35 -7.19 3.66
N LEU A 376 -4.38 -7.05 2.76
CA LEU A 376 -3.13 -7.81 2.85
C LEU A 376 -2.31 -7.45 4.09
N GLY A 377 -2.31 -6.16 4.47
CA GLY A 377 -1.70 -5.70 5.73
C GLY A 377 -2.36 -6.35 6.94
N GLU A 378 -3.70 -6.32 7.00
CA GLU A 378 -4.46 -6.98 8.06
C GLU A 378 -4.10 -8.46 8.16
N ALA A 379 -4.07 -9.17 7.04
CA ALA A 379 -3.71 -10.59 7.00
C ALA A 379 -2.28 -10.88 7.49
N ALA A 380 -1.31 -10.04 7.10
CA ALA A 380 0.07 -10.16 7.57
C ALA A 380 0.16 -9.96 9.09
N GLY A 381 -0.59 -8.99 9.64
CA GLY A 381 -0.63 -8.73 11.08
C GLY A 381 -1.24 -9.88 11.87
N VAL A 382 -2.38 -10.44 11.41
CA VAL A 382 -3.00 -11.63 12.03
C VAL A 382 -2.02 -12.81 11.99
N ALA A 383 -1.37 -13.06 10.86
CA ALA A 383 -0.42 -14.16 10.71
C ALA A 383 0.79 -14.01 11.68
N ALA A 384 1.36 -12.81 11.77
CA ALA A 384 2.47 -12.53 12.68
C ALA A 384 2.09 -12.72 14.16
N ALA A 385 0.86 -12.32 14.55
CA ALA A 385 0.36 -12.57 15.90
C ALA A 385 0.15 -14.07 16.19
N VAL A 386 -0.31 -14.83 15.19
CA VAL A 386 -0.42 -16.31 15.32
C VAL A 386 0.96 -16.92 15.48
N CYS A 387 1.97 -16.46 14.71
CA CYS A 387 3.35 -16.91 14.87
C CYS A 387 3.86 -16.70 16.30
N ALA A 388 3.69 -15.49 16.83
CA ALA A 388 4.11 -15.16 18.19
C ALA A 388 3.42 -16.02 19.25
N LYS A 389 2.10 -16.22 19.12
CA LYS A 389 1.30 -16.99 20.08
C LYS A 389 1.62 -18.48 20.06
N ASP A 390 1.90 -19.04 18.88
CA ASP A 390 2.10 -20.48 18.69
C ASP A 390 3.59 -20.86 18.72
N GLY A 391 4.51 -19.88 18.86
CA GLY A 391 5.95 -20.12 18.87
C GLY A 391 6.47 -20.68 17.53
N THR A 392 5.88 -20.23 16.42
CA THR A 392 6.23 -20.68 15.07
C THR A 392 6.73 -19.48 14.22
N ASN A 393 7.22 -19.76 13.03
CA ASN A 393 7.64 -18.72 12.08
C ASN A 393 6.61 -18.52 10.97
N ALA A 394 6.78 -17.45 10.16
CA ALA A 394 5.87 -17.07 9.09
C ALA A 394 5.66 -18.18 8.04
N ARG A 395 6.68 -18.99 7.76
CA ARG A 395 6.61 -20.11 6.80
C ARG A 395 5.78 -21.28 7.27
N ASN A 396 5.77 -21.53 8.58
CA ASN A 396 5.16 -22.69 9.21
C ASN A 396 3.86 -22.35 9.98
N VAL A 397 3.33 -21.15 9.83
CA VAL A 397 2.09 -20.73 10.50
C VAL A 397 0.89 -21.58 10.06
N ASP A 398 -0.02 -21.90 10.99
CA ASP A 398 -1.32 -22.49 10.63
C ASP A 398 -2.19 -21.48 9.88
N VAL A 399 -2.11 -21.53 8.54
CA VAL A 399 -2.88 -20.62 7.68
C VAL A 399 -4.39 -20.79 7.88
N LYS A 400 -4.87 -21.98 8.23
CA LYS A 400 -6.30 -22.19 8.52
C LYS A 400 -6.73 -21.45 9.79
N LYS A 401 -5.85 -21.32 10.77
CA LYS A 401 -6.08 -20.49 11.95
C LYS A 401 -6.09 -19.01 11.60
N VAL A 402 -5.15 -18.56 10.75
CA VAL A 402 -5.14 -17.18 10.21
C VAL A 402 -6.45 -16.88 9.49
N GLN A 403 -6.90 -17.75 8.59
CA GLN A 403 -8.15 -17.59 7.85
C GLN A 403 -9.37 -17.47 8.78
N ARG A 404 -9.47 -18.35 9.81
CA ARG A 404 -10.57 -18.29 10.79
C ARG A 404 -10.59 -16.93 11.51
N LEU A 405 -9.44 -16.46 12.00
CA LEU A 405 -9.35 -15.19 12.71
C LEU A 405 -9.70 -14.00 11.80
N LEU A 406 -9.25 -14.01 10.55
CA LEU A 406 -9.60 -12.97 9.57
C LEU A 406 -11.11 -12.89 9.37
N VAL A 407 -11.77 -14.03 9.16
CA VAL A 407 -13.23 -14.09 8.95
C VAL A 407 -13.98 -13.67 10.21
N GLU A 408 -13.58 -14.13 11.39
CA GLU A 408 -14.16 -13.76 12.69
C GLU A 408 -14.05 -12.25 12.95
N GLN A 409 -13.00 -11.61 12.44
CA GLN A 409 -12.77 -10.16 12.53
C GLN A 409 -13.41 -9.37 11.38
N GLY A 410 -14.14 -10.05 10.51
CA GLY A 410 -14.94 -9.43 9.45
C GLY A 410 -14.18 -9.20 8.13
N ALA A 411 -12.98 -9.72 7.96
CA ALA A 411 -12.24 -9.64 6.70
C ALA A 411 -12.89 -10.52 5.62
N GLU A 412 -12.79 -10.11 4.34
CA GLU A 412 -13.24 -10.88 3.19
C GLU A 412 -12.06 -11.58 2.53
N ILE A 413 -12.05 -12.89 2.54
CA ILE A 413 -11.00 -13.72 1.96
C ILE A 413 -11.49 -14.59 0.78
N GLY A 414 -12.69 -14.30 0.28
CA GLY A 414 -13.31 -15.00 -0.85
C GLY A 414 -14.13 -16.24 -0.46
N GLN A 415 -14.54 -16.39 0.81
CA GLN A 415 -15.40 -17.50 1.23
C GLN A 415 -16.86 -17.34 0.81
N GLY A 416 -17.32 -16.12 0.56
CA GLY A 416 -18.67 -15.82 0.10
C GLY A 416 -18.87 -15.89 -1.42
N LEU A 417 -17.81 -16.21 -2.17
CA LEU A 417 -17.88 -16.30 -3.62
C LEU A 417 -18.63 -17.57 -4.02
N ARG A 418 -19.58 -17.43 -4.94
CA ARG A 418 -20.29 -18.58 -5.50
C ARG A 418 -19.30 -19.47 -6.23
N ASN A 419 -19.24 -20.74 -5.86
CA ASN A 419 -18.62 -21.76 -6.70
C ASN A 419 -19.60 -21.96 -7.89
N GLU A 420 -19.24 -21.50 -9.08
CA GLU A 420 -19.89 -21.92 -10.32
C GLU A 420 -19.42 -23.31 -10.72
#